data_69681534d5f816f158df6c8376abc783
#
_entry.id   69681534d5f816f158df6c8376abc783
#
_cell.length_a   1.000
_cell.length_b   1.000
_cell.length_c   1.000
_cell.angle_alpha   90.00
_cell.angle_beta   90.00
_cell.angle_gamma   90.00
#
_symmetry.space_group_name_H-M   'P 1'
#
loop_
_entity.id
_entity.type
_entity.pdbx_description
1 polymer ?
#
loop_
_entity_poly.entity_id
_entity_poly.type
_entity_poly.pdbx_seq_one_letter_code
_entity_poly.pdbx_strand_id
1 'polypeptide(L)'
;MDPKKTGMIILEARKRLKMTQKDLADKLYVSDKAVSKWERGLCFPDISVLIPLTEILNISLYDLLRGEKVNKKEVEETLKNTINYSNSEINRKKKKYITISLIIIFIIVLISIMSVVFMSDNEIGAIVDRDTIHTINYYSEYKTTLDNTNGEKLELIIMKLPLRWKERQFEVSGDTIKINYNVSYKDVVKAYDDENYVKEAMINMASVIFTTVSDVDLVEIRYIDYRYSISREKLQEAYDISSFEEVIDNDNWIKLVTKKLIDDEFVNETFKLFIRNKVSKDELKKEPVSDR
;
A
#
# COMPACT_ATOMS: atom_id res chain seq x y z
N MET A 1 -6.03 -1.06 59.64
CA MET A 1 -5.55 0.05 60.55
C MET A 1 -6.13 -0.17 61.93
N ASP A 2 -5.31 -0.16 62.98
CA ASP A 2 -5.74 -0.29 64.34
C ASP A 2 -5.57 1.05 65.10
N PRO A 3 -6.68 1.73 65.50
CA PRO A 3 -6.62 3.01 66.16
C PRO A 3 -5.78 3.02 67.44
N LYS A 4 -5.76 1.90 68.17
CA LYS A 4 -5.00 1.79 69.42
C LYS A 4 -3.49 1.78 69.14
N LYS A 5 -3.04 1.02 68.14
CA LYS A 5 -1.62 0.96 67.76
C LYS A 5 -1.16 2.33 67.24
N THR A 6 -1.92 2.95 66.36
CA THR A 6 -1.64 4.31 65.82
C THR A 6 -1.58 5.33 67.00
N GLY A 7 -2.50 5.27 67.94
CA GLY A 7 -2.52 6.16 69.08
C GLY A 7 -1.29 6.01 69.98
N MET A 8 -0.80 4.78 70.19
CA MET A 8 0.44 4.55 70.95
C MET A 8 1.66 5.19 70.26
N ILE A 9 1.77 5.10 68.94
CA ILE A 9 2.86 5.73 68.17
C ILE A 9 2.84 7.23 68.30
N ILE A 10 1.66 7.84 68.23
CA ILE A 10 1.48 9.29 68.44
C ILE A 10 1.95 9.67 69.84
N LEU A 11 1.48 8.98 70.87
CA LEU A 11 1.81 9.21 72.23
C LEU A 11 3.34 9.09 72.50
N GLU A 12 3.95 8.03 72.04
CA GLU A 12 5.40 7.78 72.17
C GLU A 12 6.22 8.86 71.48
N ALA A 13 5.86 9.21 70.23
CA ALA A 13 6.58 10.21 69.46
C ALA A 13 6.49 11.60 70.11
N ARG A 14 5.28 12.00 70.55
CA ARG A 14 5.09 13.27 71.27
C ARG A 14 5.90 13.31 72.56
N LYS A 15 5.85 12.24 73.38
CA LYS A 15 6.66 12.16 74.65
C LYS A 15 8.12 12.21 74.39
N ARG A 16 8.59 11.57 73.34
CA ARG A 16 10.03 11.63 72.91
C ARG A 16 10.43 13.04 72.62
N LEU A 17 9.58 13.84 72.05
CA LEU A 17 9.82 15.27 71.75
C LEU A 17 9.51 16.23 72.93
N LYS A 18 9.17 15.66 74.12
CA LYS A 18 8.83 16.39 75.32
C LYS A 18 7.66 17.39 75.16
N MET A 19 6.76 17.15 74.25
CA MET A 19 5.56 17.96 74.02
C MET A 19 4.42 17.55 74.92
N THR A 20 3.58 18.51 75.36
CA THR A 20 2.27 18.23 75.94
C THR A 20 1.23 17.92 74.84
N GLN A 21 0.08 17.34 75.18
CA GLN A 21 -1.03 17.18 74.20
C GLN A 21 -1.48 18.53 73.61
N LYS A 22 -1.47 19.59 74.47
CA LYS A 22 -1.78 20.94 74.05
C LYS A 22 -0.77 21.50 73.03
N ASP A 23 0.54 21.30 73.30
CA ASP A 23 1.57 21.77 72.35
C ASP A 23 1.45 21.13 70.97
N LEU A 24 1.11 19.83 70.91
CA LEU A 24 0.88 19.14 69.64
C LEU A 24 -0.42 19.62 68.99
N ALA A 25 -1.47 19.84 69.77
CA ALA A 25 -2.74 20.35 69.29
C ALA A 25 -2.60 21.76 68.66
N ASP A 26 -1.90 22.66 69.37
CA ASP A 26 -1.65 24.03 68.89
C ASP A 26 -0.86 24.03 67.56
N LYS A 27 0.13 23.15 67.42
CA LYS A 27 0.93 23.01 66.19
C LYS A 27 0.12 22.46 65.00
N LEU A 28 -0.89 21.66 65.28
CA LEU A 28 -1.74 21.04 64.27
C LEU A 28 -3.05 21.80 64.05
N TYR A 29 -3.26 22.90 64.77
CA TYR A 29 -4.49 23.70 64.73
C TYR A 29 -5.74 22.86 65.05
N VAL A 30 -5.63 21.94 66.01
CA VAL A 30 -6.73 21.09 66.46
C VAL A 30 -6.96 21.27 67.98
N SER A 31 -7.99 20.66 68.52
CA SER A 31 -8.23 20.69 69.95
C SER A 31 -7.36 19.68 70.74
N ASP A 32 -6.94 20.00 71.92
CA ASP A 32 -6.25 19.08 72.84
C ASP A 32 -7.06 17.78 73.08
N LYS A 33 -8.40 17.89 73.09
CA LYS A 33 -9.31 16.75 73.16
C LYS A 33 -9.20 15.83 71.94
N ALA A 34 -8.92 16.36 70.75
CA ALA A 34 -8.70 15.55 69.56
C ALA A 34 -7.43 14.71 69.69
N VAL A 35 -6.33 15.35 70.04
CA VAL A 35 -5.03 14.64 70.31
C VAL A 35 -5.20 13.56 71.38
N SER A 36 -5.90 13.89 72.47
CA SER A 36 -6.20 12.93 73.55
C SER A 36 -7.00 11.72 73.05
N LYS A 37 -7.99 11.93 72.18
CA LYS A 37 -8.75 10.82 71.58
C LYS A 37 -7.91 9.97 70.67
N TRP A 38 -7.00 10.54 69.86
CA TRP A 38 -6.11 9.80 69.02
C TRP A 38 -5.14 8.92 69.85
N GLU A 39 -4.51 9.51 70.84
CA GLU A 39 -3.55 8.75 71.72
C GLU A 39 -4.20 7.62 72.49
N ARG A 40 -5.47 7.75 72.85
CA ARG A 40 -6.27 6.68 73.48
C ARG A 40 -6.83 5.67 72.47
N GLY A 41 -6.59 5.88 71.17
CA GLY A 41 -7.11 5.02 70.11
C GLY A 41 -8.64 5.02 69.96
N LEU A 42 -9.29 6.11 70.33
CA LEU A 42 -10.75 6.26 70.20
C LEU A 42 -11.19 6.66 68.80
N CYS A 43 -10.32 7.32 68.05
CA CYS A 43 -10.51 7.65 66.65
C CYS A 43 -9.16 7.88 65.96
N PHE A 44 -9.15 7.81 64.64
CA PHE A 44 -8.00 8.22 63.86
C PHE A 44 -7.94 9.74 63.69
N PRO A 45 -6.72 10.31 63.53
CA PRO A 45 -6.59 11.66 62.97
C PRO A 45 -7.23 11.74 61.57
N ASP A 46 -7.75 12.91 61.23
CA ASP A 46 -8.26 13.19 59.89
C ASP A 46 -7.14 13.12 58.86
N ILE A 47 -7.46 12.72 57.63
CA ILE A 47 -6.46 12.57 56.55
C ILE A 47 -5.70 13.89 56.32
N SER A 48 -6.37 15.04 56.45
CA SER A 48 -5.74 16.35 56.29
C SER A 48 -4.65 16.66 57.31
N VAL A 49 -4.73 16.01 58.48
CA VAL A 49 -3.80 16.22 59.61
C VAL A 49 -2.65 15.18 59.59
N LEU A 50 -2.77 14.08 58.87
CA LEU A 50 -1.77 13.00 58.88
C LEU A 50 -0.38 13.45 58.49
N ILE A 51 -0.24 14.21 57.41
CA ILE A 51 1.06 14.68 56.90
C ILE A 51 1.70 15.66 57.91
N PRO A 52 1.03 16.75 58.31
CA PRO A 52 1.58 17.64 59.34
C PRO A 52 1.92 16.93 60.65
N LEU A 53 1.12 15.95 61.07
CA LEU A 53 1.36 15.15 62.26
C LEU A 53 2.66 14.33 62.17
N THR A 54 2.91 13.72 61.02
CA THR A 54 4.13 12.95 60.78
C THR A 54 5.38 13.83 60.77
N GLU A 55 5.29 14.99 60.17
CA GLU A 55 6.37 16.00 60.14
C GLU A 55 6.71 16.52 61.54
N ILE A 56 5.73 16.95 62.30
CA ILE A 56 5.90 17.48 63.66
C ILE A 56 6.47 16.41 64.62
N LEU A 57 5.99 15.17 64.51
CA LEU A 57 6.41 14.09 65.36
C LEU A 57 7.70 13.39 64.88
N ASN A 58 8.17 13.73 63.71
CA ASN A 58 9.29 13.09 63.03
C ASN A 58 9.17 11.56 63.00
N ILE A 59 8.04 11.10 62.47
CA ILE A 59 7.71 9.69 62.27
C ILE A 59 7.30 9.45 60.83
N SER A 60 7.45 8.19 60.37
CA SER A 60 6.99 7.81 59.06
C SER A 60 5.48 7.73 59.00
N LEU A 61 4.86 8.24 57.91
CA LEU A 61 3.44 8.02 57.65
C LEU A 61 3.08 6.54 57.65
N TYR A 62 3.99 5.70 57.16
CA TYR A 62 3.84 4.25 57.13
C TYR A 62 3.77 3.65 58.54
N ASP A 63 4.67 4.07 59.45
CA ASP A 63 4.65 3.62 60.86
C ASP A 63 3.34 4.06 61.55
N LEU A 64 2.92 5.29 61.30
CA LEU A 64 1.66 5.83 61.84
C LEU A 64 0.43 5.03 61.39
N LEU A 65 0.39 4.67 60.10
CA LEU A 65 -0.77 3.98 59.52
C LEU A 65 -0.78 2.46 59.89
N ARG A 66 0.39 1.84 60.01
CA ARG A 66 0.54 0.42 60.39
C ARG A 66 0.49 0.18 61.89
N GLY A 67 0.82 1.19 62.68
CA GLY A 67 0.88 1.06 64.12
C GLY A 67 2.07 0.25 64.66
N GLU A 68 3.11 0.10 63.84
CA GLU A 68 4.31 -0.67 64.18
C GLU A 68 5.55 0.03 63.58
N LYS A 69 6.65 0.10 64.34
CA LYS A 69 7.95 0.56 63.87
C LYS A 69 8.51 -0.50 62.93
N VAL A 70 8.59 -0.19 61.64
CA VAL A 70 9.11 -1.14 60.65
C VAL A 70 10.62 -1.14 60.67
N ASN A 71 11.17 -2.33 60.60
CA ASN A 71 12.62 -2.55 60.46
C ASN A 71 13.08 -1.95 59.09
N LYS A 72 14.06 -1.05 59.09
CA LYS A 72 14.57 -0.42 57.87
C LYS A 72 14.86 -1.42 56.73
N LYS A 73 15.30 -2.61 57.05
CA LYS A 73 15.57 -3.68 56.07
C LYS A 73 14.30 -4.16 55.34
N GLU A 74 13.18 -4.26 56.03
CA GLU A 74 11.93 -4.78 55.50
C GLU A 74 11.24 -3.74 54.60
N VAL A 75 11.40 -2.45 54.89
CA VAL A 75 10.96 -1.32 54.04
C VAL A 75 11.79 -1.28 52.75
N GLU A 76 13.11 -1.46 52.88
CA GLU A 76 14.03 -1.41 51.74
C GLU A 76 13.80 -2.58 50.77
N GLU A 77 13.50 -3.76 51.31
CA GLU A 77 13.16 -4.93 50.49
C GLU A 77 11.79 -4.80 49.80
N THR A 78 10.79 -4.28 50.51
CA THR A 78 9.44 -4.02 49.95
C THR A 78 9.49 -2.95 48.89
N LEU A 79 10.24 -1.85 49.09
CA LEU A 79 10.46 -0.81 48.09
C LEU A 79 11.19 -1.34 46.86
N LYS A 80 12.28 -2.13 47.04
CA LYS A 80 12.98 -2.78 45.94
C LYS A 80 12.06 -3.69 45.14
N ASN A 81 11.27 -4.51 45.80
CA ASN A 81 10.32 -5.40 45.13
C ASN A 81 9.25 -4.64 44.38
N THR A 82 8.71 -3.55 44.92
CA THR A 82 7.71 -2.69 44.29
C THR A 82 8.28 -1.99 43.07
N ILE A 83 9.51 -1.44 43.20
CA ILE A 83 10.20 -0.78 42.08
C ILE A 83 10.51 -1.79 40.94
N ASN A 84 11.00 -3.00 41.32
CA ASN A 84 11.32 -4.04 40.34
C ASN A 84 10.05 -4.55 39.63
N TYR A 85 8.94 -4.71 40.34
CA TYR A 85 7.64 -5.05 39.74
C TYR A 85 7.14 -3.97 38.78
N SER A 86 7.19 -2.71 39.20
CA SER A 86 6.81 -1.56 38.37
C SER A 86 7.67 -1.47 37.11
N ASN A 87 8.99 -1.63 37.23
CA ASN A 87 9.91 -1.61 36.11
C ASN A 87 9.68 -2.79 35.15
N SER A 88 9.37 -3.97 35.68
CA SER A 88 9.07 -5.15 34.85
C SER A 88 7.77 -4.97 34.06
N GLU A 89 6.74 -4.39 34.66
CA GLU A 89 5.48 -4.07 33.98
C GLU A 89 5.66 -3.00 32.89
N ILE A 90 6.43 -1.96 33.18
CA ILE A 90 6.77 -0.89 32.21
C ILE A 90 7.53 -1.50 31.03
N ASN A 91 8.53 -2.33 31.29
CA ASN A 91 9.33 -2.99 30.24
C ASN A 91 8.49 -3.98 29.41
N ARG A 92 7.54 -4.70 30.05
CA ARG A 92 6.63 -5.60 29.33
C ARG A 92 5.69 -4.81 28.41
N LYS A 93 5.14 -3.68 28.88
CA LYS A 93 4.32 -2.77 28.06
C LYS A 93 5.16 -2.16 26.92
N LYS A 94 6.37 -1.65 27.19
CA LYS A 94 7.28 -1.13 26.15
C LYS A 94 7.58 -2.16 25.07
N LYS A 95 7.93 -3.41 25.44
CA LYS A 95 8.16 -4.50 24.47
C LYS A 95 6.91 -4.73 23.61
N LYS A 96 5.72 -4.75 24.21
CA LYS A 96 4.46 -4.94 23.49
C LYS A 96 4.21 -3.83 22.46
N TYR A 97 4.43 -2.57 22.85
CA TYR A 97 4.30 -1.42 21.94
C TYR A 97 5.34 -1.44 20.83
N ILE A 98 6.59 -1.80 21.12
CA ILE A 98 7.65 -1.96 20.11
C ILE A 98 7.27 -3.05 19.10
N THR A 99 6.78 -4.21 19.58
CA THR A 99 6.34 -5.29 18.68
C THR A 99 5.18 -4.87 17.79
N ILE A 100 4.18 -4.18 18.34
CA ILE A 100 3.04 -3.66 17.57
C ILE A 100 3.51 -2.63 16.54
N SER A 101 4.41 -1.72 16.93
CA SER A 101 4.99 -0.72 16.02
C SER A 101 5.77 -1.38 14.85
N LEU A 102 6.55 -2.42 15.13
CA LEU A 102 7.26 -3.17 14.09
C LEU A 102 6.30 -3.89 13.13
N ILE A 103 5.20 -4.44 13.64
CA ILE A 103 4.17 -5.06 12.80
C ILE A 103 3.49 -4.01 11.90
N ILE A 104 3.16 -2.84 12.45
CA ILE A 104 2.56 -1.74 11.67
C ILE A 104 3.53 -1.27 10.58
N ILE A 105 4.82 -1.07 10.90
CA ILE A 105 5.85 -0.70 9.92
C ILE A 105 5.95 -1.78 8.83
N PHE A 106 5.96 -3.05 9.20
CA PHE A 106 6.01 -4.15 8.25
C PHE A 106 4.79 -4.17 7.32
N ILE A 107 3.59 -3.92 7.84
CA ILE A 107 2.36 -3.80 7.04
C ILE A 107 2.44 -2.60 6.08
N ILE A 108 2.94 -1.45 6.54
CA ILE A 108 3.12 -0.26 5.69
C ILE A 108 4.11 -0.54 4.57
N VAL A 109 5.22 -1.23 4.87
CA VAL A 109 6.20 -1.65 3.85
C VAL A 109 5.58 -2.63 2.86
N LEU A 110 4.80 -3.60 3.31
CA LEU A 110 4.06 -4.53 2.44
C LEU A 110 3.06 -3.79 1.53
N ILE A 111 2.30 -2.85 2.08
CA ILE A 111 1.36 -2.02 1.30
C ILE A 111 2.12 -1.16 0.29
N SER A 112 3.27 -0.59 0.68
CA SER A 112 4.13 0.18 -0.22
C SER A 112 4.69 -0.69 -1.36
N ILE A 113 5.18 -1.89 -1.06
CA ILE A 113 5.64 -2.85 -2.06
C ILE A 113 4.46 -3.27 -2.97
N MET A 114 3.30 -3.58 -2.40
CA MET A 114 2.09 -3.91 -3.16
C MET A 114 1.64 -2.73 -4.05
N SER A 115 1.73 -1.49 -3.58
CA SER A 115 1.38 -0.32 -4.39
C SER A 115 2.40 -0.09 -5.51
N VAL A 116 3.70 -0.31 -5.26
CA VAL A 116 4.76 -0.25 -6.28
C VAL A 116 4.57 -1.37 -7.31
N VAL A 117 4.26 -2.60 -6.88
CA VAL A 117 3.95 -3.71 -7.79
C VAL A 117 2.66 -3.43 -8.57
N PHE A 118 1.62 -2.88 -7.93
CA PHE A 118 0.36 -2.54 -8.60
C PHE A 118 0.48 -1.31 -9.52
N MET A 119 1.34 -0.33 -9.20
CA MET A 119 1.69 0.78 -10.10
C MET A 119 2.67 0.32 -11.19
N SER A 120 3.57 -0.61 -10.87
CA SER A 120 4.52 -1.20 -11.81
C SER A 120 3.85 -2.10 -12.86
N ASP A 121 2.69 -2.72 -12.56
CA ASP A 121 1.91 -3.40 -13.61
C ASP A 121 1.38 -2.44 -14.68
N ASN A 122 1.31 -1.12 -14.39
CA ASN A 122 0.97 -0.10 -15.40
C ASN A 122 2.22 0.54 -16.07
N GLU A 123 3.34 0.70 -15.34
CA GLU A 123 4.56 1.32 -15.88
C GLU A 123 5.58 0.28 -16.41
N ILE A 124 5.71 -0.88 -15.76
CA ILE A 124 6.53 -1.98 -16.25
C ILE A 124 5.89 -2.60 -17.50
N GLY A 125 4.56 -2.58 -17.63
CA GLY A 125 3.87 -2.92 -18.87
C GLY A 125 4.34 -2.07 -20.04
N ALA A 126 4.49 -0.77 -19.86
CA ALA A 126 4.98 0.14 -20.91
C ALA A 126 6.48 -0.07 -21.23
N ILE A 127 7.31 -0.34 -20.20
CA ILE A 127 8.76 -0.58 -20.40
C ILE A 127 9.03 -1.94 -21.03
N VAL A 128 8.31 -2.99 -20.60
CA VAL A 128 8.42 -4.35 -21.20
C VAL A 128 7.83 -4.37 -22.60
N ASP A 129 6.80 -3.57 -22.89
CA ASP A 129 6.27 -3.42 -24.25
C ASP A 129 7.30 -2.79 -25.20
N ARG A 130 8.06 -1.79 -24.76
CA ARG A 130 9.08 -1.16 -25.63
C ARG A 130 10.18 -2.13 -26.07
N ASP A 131 10.62 -3.01 -25.18
CA ASP A 131 11.64 -4.03 -25.49
C ASP A 131 11.08 -5.23 -26.28
N THR A 132 9.77 -5.53 -26.15
CA THR A 132 9.12 -6.66 -26.85
C THR A 132 8.54 -6.31 -28.21
N ILE A 133 8.31 -5.04 -28.52
CA ILE A 133 7.82 -4.58 -29.84
C ILE A 133 8.72 -5.09 -31.00
N HIS A 134 9.99 -5.35 -30.72
CA HIS A 134 11.01 -5.56 -31.76
C HIS A 134 11.30 -7.03 -32.09
N THR A 135 10.58 -8.01 -31.53
CA THR A 135 10.87 -9.43 -31.76
C THR A 135 9.66 -10.24 -32.23
N ILE A 136 9.75 -10.82 -33.43
CA ILE A 136 8.71 -11.72 -33.98
C ILE A 136 8.74 -13.10 -33.31
N ASN A 137 9.89 -13.55 -32.79
CA ASN A 137 10.04 -14.87 -32.15
C ASN A 137 8.98 -15.12 -31.04
N TYR A 138 8.54 -14.07 -30.40
CA TYR A 138 7.51 -14.16 -29.37
C TYR A 138 6.13 -14.54 -29.90
N TYR A 139 5.87 -14.34 -31.20
CA TYR A 139 4.59 -14.56 -31.86
C TYR A 139 4.64 -15.70 -32.88
N SER A 140 5.81 -16.01 -33.45
CA SER A 140 5.96 -16.93 -34.56
C SER A 140 5.47 -18.36 -34.27
N GLU A 141 5.56 -18.80 -33.03
CA GLU A 141 5.02 -20.11 -32.59
C GLU A 141 3.48 -20.19 -32.63
N TYR A 142 2.80 -19.05 -32.70
CA TYR A 142 1.33 -18.97 -32.73
C TYR A 142 0.75 -18.78 -34.14
N LYS A 143 1.55 -18.95 -35.20
CA LYS A 143 1.06 -18.83 -36.59
C LYS A 143 -0.26 -19.58 -36.79
N THR A 144 -1.26 -18.89 -37.36
CA THR A 144 -2.64 -19.40 -37.51
C THR A 144 -3.34 -18.79 -38.72
N THR A 145 -4.58 -19.18 -38.94
CA THR A 145 -5.53 -18.63 -39.93
C THR A 145 -6.80 -18.20 -39.18
N LEU A 146 -7.64 -17.38 -39.81
CA LEU A 146 -8.94 -16.98 -39.28
C LEU A 146 -9.92 -18.14 -39.19
N ASP A 147 -9.80 -19.13 -40.07
CA ASP A 147 -10.63 -20.35 -40.10
C ASP A 147 -10.30 -21.33 -38.99
N ASN A 148 -9.30 -21.03 -38.18
CA ASN A 148 -8.94 -21.91 -37.07
C ASN A 148 -10.03 -21.86 -36.00
N THR A 149 -10.81 -22.94 -35.92
CA THR A 149 -11.93 -23.13 -35.00
C THR A 149 -11.57 -23.00 -33.52
N ASN A 150 -10.29 -23.02 -33.20
CA ASN A 150 -9.77 -22.77 -31.86
C ASN A 150 -9.23 -21.33 -31.76
N GLY A 151 -10.07 -20.37 -31.57
CA GLY A 151 -9.66 -18.95 -31.38
C GLY A 151 -8.54 -18.68 -30.36
N GLU A 152 -8.10 -19.72 -29.63
CA GLU A 152 -7.04 -19.68 -28.63
C GLU A 152 -5.70 -19.09 -29.12
N LYS A 153 -5.26 -19.49 -30.32
CA LYS A 153 -3.98 -18.96 -30.85
C LYS A 153 -4.07 -17.48 -31.21
N LEU A 154 -5.19 -17.09 -31.83
CA LEU A 154 -5.44 -15.68 -32.16
C LEU A 154 -5.56 -14.84 -30.88
N GLU A 155 -6.26 -15.34 -29.86
CA GLU A 155 -6.37 -14.70 -28.57
C GLU A 155 -4.98 -14.51 -27.94
N LEU A 156 -4.13 -15.54 -27.95
CA LEU A 156 -2.76 -15.45 -27.44
C LEU A 156 -1.93 -14.40 -28.19
N ILE A 157 -2.05 -14.32 -29.53
CA ILE A 157 -1.38 -13.27 -30.32
C ILE A 157 -1.89 -11.90 -29.87
N ILE A 158 -3.20 -11.70 -29.85
CA ILE A 158 -3.80 -10.40 -29.50
C ILE A 158 -3.46 -9.99 -28.06
N MET A 159 -3.48 -10.91 -27.11
CA MET A 159 -3.12 -10.61 -25.70
C MET A 159 -1.67 -10.15 -25.54
N LYS A 160 -0.78 -10.59 -26.43
CA LYS A 160 0.65 -10.26 -26.39
C LYS A 160 1.02 -8.99 -27.14
N LEU A 161 0.12 -8.44 -27.99
CA LEU A 161 0.36 -7.20 -28.75
C LEU A 161 0.65 -6.01 -27.83
N PRO A 162 1.44 -5.02 -28.30
CA PRO A 162 1.70 -3.78 -27.54
C PRO A 162 0.43 -2.99 -27.23
N LEU A 163 0.58 -1.87 -26.51
CA LEU A 163 -0.54 -1.05 -26.02
C LEU A 163 -1.53 -1.87 -25.18
N ARG A 164 -1.02 -2.59 -24.18
CA ARG A 164 -1.84 -3.38 -23.27
C ARG A 164 -2.81 -2.51 -22.50
N TRP A 165 -4.11 -2.82 -22.66
CA TRP A 165 -5.19 -2.16 -21.94
C TRP A 165 -6.12 -3.18 -21.31
N LYS A 166 -6.59 -2.95 -20.08
CA LYS A 166 -7.35 -3.96 -19.29
C LYS A 166 -8.62 -4.46 -20.01
N GLU A 167 -9.25 -3.60 -20.81
CA GLU A 167 -10.51 -3.89 -21.50
C GLU A 167 -10.32 -4.03 -23.01
N ARG A 168 -9.11 -4.42 -23.46
CA ARG A 168 -8.87 -4.70 -24.88
C ARG A 168 -9.61 -5.96 -25.29
N GLN A 169 -10.45 -5.82 -26.30
CA GLN A 169 -11.19 -6.93 -26.92
C GLN A 169 -10.85 -7.03 -28.39
N PHE A 170 -11.15 -8.13 -29.03
CA PHE A 170 -11.01 -8.28 -30.46
C PHE A 170 -12.25 -8.96 -31.07
N GLU A 171 -12.46 -8.70 -32.36
CA GLU A 171 -13.54 -9.25 -33.16
C GLU A 171 -12.98 -9.62 -34.55
N VAL A 172 -13.38 -10.78 -35.08
CA VAL A 172 -13.07 -11.18 -36.44
C VAL A 172 -14.30 -11.01 -37.32
N SER A 173 -14.16 -10.36 -38.46
CA SER A 173 -15.26 -10.07 -39.40
C SER A 173 -14.77 -10.22 -40.83
N GLY A 174 -15.04 -11.38 -41.46
CA GLY A 174 -14.47 -11.74 -42.76
C GLY A 174 -12.94 -11.87 -42.69
N ASP A 175 -12.24 -11.11 -43.51
CA ASP A 175 -10.78 -11.01 -43.57
C ASP A 175 -10.20 -9.92 -42.65
N THR A 176 -11.01 -9.38 -41.74
CA THR A 176 -10.66 -8.24 -40.90
C THR A 176 -10.56 -8.64 -39.44
N ILE A 177 -9.45 -8.29 -38.78
CA ILE A 177 -9.33 -8.31 -37.30
C ILE A 177 -9.54 -6.87 -36.80
N LYS A 178 -10.49 -6.74 -35.86
CA LYS A 178 -10.80 -5.49 -35.18
C LYS A 178 -10.35 -5.58 -33.73
N ILE A 179 -9.50 -4.66 -33.30
CA ILE A 179 -9.00 -4.55 -31.91
C ILE A 179 -9.71 -3.36 -31.26
N ASN A 180 -10.50 -3.61 -30.24
CA ASN A 180 -11.34 -2.62 -29.59
C ASN A 180 -10.72 -2.19 -28.26
N TYR A 181 -10.55 -0.89 -28.08
CA TYR A 181 -10.11 -0.24 -26.86
C TYR A 181 -11.28 0.59 -26.30
N ASN A 182 -11.75 0.27 -25.08
CA ASN A 182 -12.78 1.06 -24.41
C ASN A 182 -12.21 2.34 -23.78
N VAL A 183 -11.46 3.11 -24.58
CA VAL A 183 -10.75 4.33 -24.18
C VAL A 183 -10.57 5.23 -25.40
N SER A 184 -10.37 6.54 -25.21
CA SER A 184 -10.06 7.44 -26.32
C SER A 184 -8.59 7.30 -26.76
N TYR A 185 -8.32 7.54 -28.05
CA TYR A 185 -6.94 7.60 -28.57
C TYR A 185 -6.09 8.60 -27.77
N LYS A 186 -6.67 9.76 -27.44
CA LYS A 186 -5.99 10.80 -26.67
C LYS A 186 -5.60 10.32 -25.26
N ASP A 187 -6.44 9.53 -24.61
CA ASP A 187 -6.15 9.01 -23.27
C ASP A 187 -5.05 7.94 -23.33
N VAL A 188 -5.02 7.14 -24.40
CA VAL A 188 -3.91 6.19 -24.64
C VAL A 188 -2.60 6.95 -24.83
N VAL A 189 -2.57 7.96 -25.71
CA VAL A 189 -1.38 8.80 -25.92
C VAL A 189 -0.92 9.43 -24.61
N LYS A 190 -1.86 9.94 -23.81
CA LYS A 190 -1.54 10.51 -22.50
C LYS A 190 -0.97 9.49 -21.51
N ALA A 191 -1.48 8.27 -21.53
CA ALA A 191 -1.01 7.20 -20.62
C ALA A 191 0.42 6.75 -20.94
N TYR A 192 0.79 6.76 -22.22
CA TYR A 192 2.15 6.40 -22.66
C TYR A 192 3.10 7.61 -22.75
N ASP A 193 2.57 8.84 -22.62
CA ASP A 193 3.29 10.13 -22.72
C ASP A 193 4.15 10.28 -24.00
N ASP A 194 3.81 9.54 -25.05
CA ASP A 194 4.55 9.49 -26.30
C ASP A 194 3.62 9.10 -27.46
N GLU A 195 3.20 10.09 -28.27
CA GLU A 195 2.32 9.83 -29.42
C GLU A 195 3.04 9.01 -30.52
N ASN A 196 4.35 9.23 -30.69
CA ASN A 196 5.12 8.50 -31.69
C ASN A 196 5.22 7.02 -31.35
N TYR A 197 5.44 6.71 -30.08
CA TYR A 197 5.39 5.35 -29.58
C TYR A 197 4.03 4.68 -29.80
N VAL A 198 2.92 5.40 -29.59
CA VAL A 198 1.57 4.84 -29.84
C VAL A 198 1.39 4.52 -31.33
N LYS A 199 1.85 5.39 -32.24
CA LYS A 199 1.82 5.15 -33.70
C LYS A 199 2.69 3.94 -34.07
N GLU A 200 3.93 3.88 -33.59
CA GLU A 200 4.84 2.77 -33.76
C GLU A 200 4.20 1.44 -33.32
N ALA A 201 3.63 1.43 -32.13
CA ALA A 201 2.96 0.26 -31.58
C ALA A 201 1.76 -0.18 -32.43
N MET A 202 0.97 0.74 -32.97
CA MET A 202 -0.15 0.42 -33.86
C MET A 202 0.33 -0.18 -35.19
N ILE A 203 1.42 0.34 -35.77
CA ILE A 203 2.04 -0.24 -36.97
C ILE A 203 2.60 -1.64 -36.66
N ASN A 204 3.28 -1.79 -35.54
CA ASN A 204 3.80 -3.08 -35.10
C ASN A 204 2.70 -4.12 -34.87
N MET A 205 1.59 -3.74 -34.22
CA MET A 205 0.42 -4.62 -34.05
C MET A 205 -0.08 -5.16 -35.41
N ALA A 206 -0.28 -4.28 -36.39
CA ALA A 206 -0.72 -4.69 -37.71
C ALA A 206 0.32 -5.61 -38.40
N SER A 207 1.60 -5.27 -38.28
CA SER A 207 2.71 -6.09 -38.81
C SER A 207 2.75 -7.50 -38.23
N VAL A 208 2.62 -7.62 -36.90
CA VAL A 208 2.57 -8.91 -36.20
C VAL A 208 1.36 -9.72 -36.66
N ILE A 209 0.19 -9.11 -36.74
CA ILE A 209 -1.04 -9.79 -37.17
C ILE A 209 -0.88 -10.29 -38.62
N PHE A 210 -0.43 -9.45 -39.54
CA PHE A 210 -0.24 -9.86 -40.93
C PHE A 210 0.83 -10.93 -41.13
N THR A 211 1.83 -10.98 -40.24
CA THR A 211 2.86 -12.01 -40.27
C THR A 211 2.39 -13.34 -39.69
N THR A 212 1.57 -13.31 -38.66
CA THR A 212 1.18 -14.51 -37.91
C THR A 212 -0.19 -15.07 -38.32
N VAL A 213 -1.05 -14.27 -38.94
CA VAL A 213 -2.37 -14.68 -39.44
C VAL A 213 -2.44 -14.45 -40.94
N SER A 214 -2.36 -15.54 -41.73
CA SER A 214 -2.09 -15.48 -43.17
C SER A 214 -3.26 -14.96 -44.01
N ASP A 215 -4.49 -15.14 -43.58
CA ASP A 215 -5.75 -14.82 -44.30
C ASP A 215 -6.43 -13.55 -43.82
N VAL A 216 -5.69 -12.67 -43.11
CA VAL A 216 -6.13 -11.35 -42.72
C VAL A 216 -5.65 -10.31 -43.74
N ASP A 217 -6.56 -9.54 -44.31
CA ASP A 217 -6.27 -8.48 -45.27
C ASP A 217 -6.43 -7.07 -44.68
N LEU A 218 -7.16 -6.93 -43.59
CA LEU A 218 -7.38 -5.66 -42.91
C LEU A 218 -7.25 -5.76 -41.40
N VAL A 219 -6.51 -4.84 -40.81
CA VAL A 219 -6.46 -4.63 -39.36
C VAL A 219 -7.13 -3.30 -39.03
N GLU A 220 -8.10 -3.34 -38.14
CA GLU A 220 -8.78 -2.15 -37.62
C GLU A 220 -8.55 -2.01 -36.12
N ILE A 221 -8.02 -0.86 -35.68
CA ILE A 221 -7.81 -0.51 -34.27
C ILE A 221 -8.84 0.55 -33.91
N ARG A 222 -9.73 0.23 -32.97
CA ARG A 222 -10.88 1.03 -32.57
C ARG A 222 -10.69 1.61 -31.18
N TYR A 223 -10.77 2.93 -31.13
CA TYR A 223 -10.94 3.71 -29.91
C TYR A 223 -12.37 4.24 -29.82
N ILE A 224 -12.81 4.73 -28.67
CA ILE A 224 -14.15 5.31 -28.52
C ILE A 224 -14.35 6.57 -29.40
N ASP A 225 -13.29 7.26 -29.78
CA ASP A 225 -13.32 8.51 -30.56
C ASP A 225 -12.90 8.33 -32.03
N TYR A 226 -12.02 7.36 -32.32
CA TYR A 226 -11.50 7.12 -33.66
C TYR A 226 -11.32 5.63 -33.97
N ARG A 227 -11.42 5.31 -35.28
CA ARG A 227 -11.04 4.02 -35.87
C ARG A 227 -9.87 4.25 -36.79
N TYR A 228 -8.89 3.40 -36.74
CA TYR A 228 -7.71 3.39 -37.58
C TYR A 228 -7.65 2.05 -38.28
N SER A 229 -7.60 2.03 -39.63
CA SER A 229 -7.51 0.78 -40.40
C SER A 229 -6.39 0.84 -41.41
N ILE A 230 -5.71 -0.27 -41.60
CA ILE A 230 -4.65 -0.45 -42.61
C ILE A 230 -4.80 -1.81 -43.27
N SER A 231 -4.65 -1.84 -44.59
CA SER A 231 -4.62 -3.11 -45.34
C SER A 231 -3.22 -3.71 -45.36
N ARG A 232 -3.19 -5.04 -45.52
CA ARG A 232 -1.96 -5.81 -45.71
C ARG A 232 -1.10 -5.25 -46.84
N GLU A 233 -1.69 -5.01 -48.02
CA GLU A 233 -1.04 -4.47 -49.22
C GLU A 233 -0.31 -3.15 -48.92
N LYS A 234 -1.00 -2.19 -48.32
CA LYS A 234 -0.41 -0.87 -48.00
C LYS A 234 0.77 -0.98 -47.04
N LEU A 235 0.68 -1.89 -46.08
CA LEU A 235 1.76 -2.06 -45.12
C LEU A 235 2.93 -2.82 -45.72
N GLN A 236 2.69 -3.76 -46.67
CA GLN A 236 3.73 -4.40 -47.45
C GLN A 236 4.49 -3.38 -48.33
N GLU A 237 3.77 -2.50 -49.01
CA GLU A 237 4.36 -1.40 -49.77
C GLU A 237 5.25 -0.51 -48.91
N ALA A 238 4.79 -0.13 -47.71
CA ALA A 238 5.57 0.71 -46.78
C ALA A 238 6.88 0.03 -46.36
N TYR A 239 6.82 -1.27 -46.11
CA TYR A 239 8.02 -2.06 -45.75
C TYR A 239 8.89 -2.43 -46.93
N ASP A 240 8.44 -2.27 -48.17
CA ASP A 240 9.11 -2.73 -49.38
C ASP A 240 9.35 -4.26 -49.34
N ILE A 241 8.29 -5.02 -49.04
CA ILE A 241 8.27 -6.48 -48.97
C ILE A 241 7.18 -7.04 -49.90
N SER A 242 7.43 -8.21 -50.50
CA SER A 242 6.42 -8.85 -51.37
C SER A 242 5.37 -9.59 -50.55
N SER A 243 5.73 -10.09 -49.36
CA SER A 243 4.85 -10.83 -48.46
C SER A 243 5.32 -10.72 -47.01
N PHE A 244 4.40 -10.71 -46.06
CA PHE A 244 4.72 -10.85 -44.63
C PHE A 244 5.30 -12.22 -44.27
N GLU A 245 5.24 -13.21 -45.16
CA GLU A 245 5.92 -14.48 -44.95
C GLU A 245 7.45 -14.34 -44.99
N GLU A 246 7.97 -13.33 -45.68
CA GLU A 246 9.40 -13.03 -45.76
C GLU A 246 10.00 -12.58 -44.43
N VAL A 247 9.17 -12.05 -43.54
CA VAL A 247 9.56 -11.46 -42.26
C VAL A 247 9.21 -12.34 -41.05
N ILE A 248 8.79 -13.58 -41.28
CA ILE A 248 8.38 -14.49 -40.21
C ILE A 248 9.54 -14.96 -39.32
N ASP A 249 10.76 -14.97 -39.85
CA ASP A 249 11.94 -15.25 -39.04
C ASP A 249 12.49 -13.97 -38.39
N ASN A 250 13.18 -14.16 -37.28
CA ASN A 250 13.60 -13.04 -36.43
C ASN A 250 14.66 -12.14 -37.11
N ASP A 251 15.53 -12.70 -37.94
CA ASP A 251 16.60 -11.94 -38.58
C ASP A 251 16.02 -11.00 -39.66
N ASN A 252 15.10 -11.51 -40.49
CA ASN A 252 14.39 -10.71 -41.46
C ASN A 252 13.45 -9.70 -40.78
N TRP A 253 12.76 -10.08 -39.70
CA TRP A 253 11.96 -9.15 -38.93
C TRP A 253 12.78 -7.96 -38.41
N ILE A 254 13.91 -8.22 -37.78
CA ILE A 254 14.80 -7.17 -37.26
C ILE A 254 15.27 -6.28 -38.43
N LYS A 255 15.63 -6.87 -39.56
CA LYS A 255 16.17 -6.13 -40.69
C LYS A 255 15.13 -5.28 -41.42
N LEU A 256 13.92 -5.83 -41.64
CA LEU A 256 12.91 -5.25 -42.55
C LEU A 256 11.81 -4.53 -41.78
N VAL A 257 11.53 -4.87 -40.53
CA VAL A 257 10.48 -4.29 -39.72
C VAL A 257 11.06 -3.46 -38.56
N THR A 258 11.81 -4.09 -37.65
CA THR A 258 12.28 -3.40 -36.44
C THR A 258 13.11 -2.15 -36.75
N LYS A 259 14.04 -2.23 -37.66
CA LYS A 259 14.89 -1.08 -38.04
C LYS A 259 14.12 0.10 -38.61
N LYS A 260 13.03 -0.18 -39.31
CA LYS A 260 12.13 0.87 -39.82
C LYS A 260 11.26 1.45 -38.75
N LEU A 261 10.80 0.64 -37.79
CA LEU A 261 9.96 1.12 -36.68
C LEU A 261 10.72 2.01 -35.68
N ILE A 262 12.04 1.92 -35.64
CA ILE A 262 12.89 2.81 -34.81
C ILE A 262 13.02 4.21 -35.45
N ASP A 263 12.75 4.33 -36.76
CA ASP A 263 12.83 5.59 -37.49
C ASP A 263 11.53 6.36 -37.36
N ASP A 264 11.57 7.47 -36.68
CA ASP A 264 10.41 8.37 -36.45
C ASP A 264 9.81 8.90 -37.76
N GLU A 265 10.61 9.13 -38.79
CA GLU A 265 10.14 9.57 -40.10
C GLU A 265 9.33 8.46 -40.76
N PHE A 266 9.85 7.24 -40.78
CA PHE A 266 9.14 6.06 -41.28
C PHE A 266 7.82 5.84 -40.53
N VAL A 267 7.83 5.90 -39.21
CA VAL A 267 6.62 5.73 -38.37
C VAL A 267 5.56 6.77 -38.75
N ASN A 268 5.93 8.04 -38.84
CA ASN A 268 4.99 9.10 -39.17
C ASN A 268 4.45 9.00 -40.59
N GLU A 269 5.27 8.66 -41.58
CA GLU A 269 4.82 8.46 -42.97
C GLU A 269 3.93 7.22 -43.11
N THR A 270 4.31 6.12 -42.51
CA THR A 270 3.51 4.87 -42.51
C THR A 270 2.19 5.05 -41.78
N PHE A 271 2.17 5.81 -40.69
CA PHE A 271 0.93 6.08 -39.95
C PHE A 271 -0.09 6.89 -40.76
N LYS A 272 0.35 7.69 -41.71
CA LYS A 272 -0.54 8.42 -42.66
C LYS A 272 -1.30 7.48 -43.60
N LEU A 273 -0.82 6.25 -43.79
CA LEU A 273 -1.50 5.22 -44.58
C LEU A 273 -2.71 4.63 -43.89
N PHE A 274 -2.78 4.77 -42.56
CA PHE A 274 -3.97 4.38 -41.82
C PHE A 274 -5.14 5.28 -42.17
N ILE A 275 -6.25 4.66 -42.55
CA ILE A 275 -7.52 5.35 -42.75
C ILE A 275 -8.07 5.68 -41.38
N ARG A 276 -8.18 6.96 -41.06
CA ARG A 276 -8.72 7.46 -39.79
C ARG A 276 -10.17 7.91 -39.96
N ASN A 277 -11.07 7.25 -39.25
CA ASN A 277 -12.49 7.61 -39.21
C ASN A 277 -12.91 8.01 -37.80
N LYS A 278 -13.68 9.10 -37.67
CA LYS A 278 -14.23 9.50 -36.38
C LYS A 278 -15.46 8.64 -36.08
N VAL A 279 -15.53 8.11 -34.87
CA VAL A 279 -16.69 7.33 -34.40
C VAL A 279 -17.87 8.26 -34.17
N SER A 280 -19.03 7.95 -34.75
CA SER A 280 -20.23 8.75 -34.55
C SER A 280 -20.89 8.43 -33.21
N LYS A 281 -21.62 9.43 -32.65
CA LYS A 281 -22.36 9.23 -31.37
C LYS A 281 -23.43 8.15 -31.46
N ASP A 282 -23.94 7.85 -32.65
CA ASP A 282 -24.98 6.85 -32.88
C ASP A 282 -24.42 5.41 -32.93
N GLU A 283 -23.15 5.28 -33.31
CA GLU A 283 -22.43 3.99 -33.28
C GLU A 283 -22.07 3.58 -31.85
N LEU A 284 -21.70 4.53 -30.96
CA LEU A 284 -21.44 4.27 -29.55
C LEU A 284 -22.66 3.75 -28.76
N LYS A 285 -23.88 3.98 -29.29
CA LYS A 285 -25.14 3.50 -28.68
C LYS A 285 -25.55 2.10 -29.14
N LYS A 286 -24.96 1.59 -30.20
CA LYS A 286 -25.37 0.32 -30.84
C LYS A 286 -24.56 -0.90 -30.42
N GLU A 287 -23.41 -0.71 -29.82
CA GLU A 287 -22.61 -1.82 -29.27
C GLU A 287 -22.96 -1.98 -27.78
N PRO A 288 -23.70 -3.05 -27.38
CA PRO A 288 -23.90 -3.32 -25.97
C PRO A 288 -22.56 -3.73 -25.36
N VAL A 289 -22.18 -3.03 -24.30
CA VAL A 289 -21.17 -3.54 -23.35
C VAL A 289 -21.70 -4.89 -22.87
N SER A 290 -21.15 -5.98 -23.36
CA SER A 290 -21.49 -7.29 -22.85
C SER A 290 -20.86 -7.43 -21.48
N ASP A 291 -21.67 -7.29 -20.44
CA ASP A 291 -21.40 -7.86 -19.14
C ASP A 291 -21.26 -9.39 -19.30
N ARG A 292 -20.03 -9.88 -19.36
CA ARG A 292 -19.68 -11.27 -19.07
C ARG A 292 -18.24 -11.37 -18.60
#